data_0180ca7b40d1712c7e73a3c25bc2e431
#
_entry.id   0180ca7b40d1712c7e73a3c25bc2e431
#
_cell.length_a   1.000
_cell.length_b   1.000
_cell.length_c   1.000
_cell.angle_alpha   90.00
_cell.angle_beta   90.00
_cell.angle_gamma   90.00
#
_symmetry.space_group_name_H-M   'P 1'
#
loop_
_entity.id
_entity.type
_entity.pdbx_description
1 polymer ?
#
loop_
_entity_poly.entity_id
_entity_poly.type
_entity_poly.pdbx_seq_one_letter_code
_entity_poly.pdbx_strand_id
1 'polypeptide(L)'
;RPGLYYLDIELNDHIDGFQLAEQNRQADPRGYIVFITTHSELSYLSFEKHVEAMDFILKDYPKQLPLRILECMKKALELYSSIKNDVHKTLSIKIGSRNIYLPIDDIYCIKSSDNIHKLTLLTNYAVYEFYDTLQNIQARLDFSFFQSHKSCLVNLNYIKEIDKSMHHIQLKNGQTCPLSVRNYMKLKQYLQKYHT
;
A
#
# COMPACT_ATOMS: atom_id res chain seq x y z
N ARG A 1 -3.61 5.27 -13.54
CA ARG A 1 -4.28 5.47 -12.22
C ARG A 1 -5.78 5.32 -12.45
N PRO A 2 -6.52 4.55 -11.64
CA PRO A 2 -7.97 4.47 -11.77
C PRO A 2 -8.62 5.83 -11.50
N GLY A 3 -9.58 6.19 -12.32
CA GLY A 3 -10.40 7.39 -12.18
C GLY A 3 -11.53 7.18 -11.15
N LEU A 4 -12.12 8.28 -10.67
CA LEU A 4 -13.39 8.28 -9.96
C LEU A 4 -14.39 9.06 -10.82
N TYR A 5 -15.41 8.36 -11.31
CA TYR A 5 -16.38 8.86 -12.26
C TYR A 5 -17.73 9.03 -11.57
N TYR A 6 -18.27 10.25 -11.63
CA TYR A 6 -19.62 10.56 -11.19
C TYR A 6 -20.48 10.72 -12.44
N LEU A 7 -21.47 9.83 -12.60
CA LEU A 7 -22.31 9.77 -13.80
C LEU A 7 -23.77 9.95 -13.42
N ASP A 8 -24.48 10.77 -14.20
CA ASP A 8 -25.94 10.76 -14.17
C ASP A 8 -26.45 9.62 -15.04
N ILE A 9 -27.55 8.99 -14.66
CA ILE A 9 -28.21 7.96 -15.47
C ILE A 9 -28.92 8.58 -16.67
N GLU A 10 -29.59 9.73 -16.46
CA GLU A 10 -30.27 10.47 -17.53
C GLU A 10 -29.37 11.59 -18.07
N LEU A 11 -28.76 11.37 -19.22
CA LEU A 11 -27.83 12.33 -19.82
C LEU A 11 -28.49 13.24 -20.88
N ASN A 12 -29.79 13.06 -21.20
CA ASN A 12 -30.50 13.82 -22.25
C ASN A 12 -29.75 13.81 -23.60
N ASP A 13 -29.02 12.74 -23.93
CA ASP A 13 -28.22 12.58 -25.13
C ASP A 13 -28.46 11.20 -25.76
N HIS A 14 -27.75 10.88 -26.86
CA HIS A 14 -27.84 9.62 -27.58
C HIS A 14 -27.41 8.37 -26.76
N ILE A 15 -26.66 8.58 -25.67
CA ILE A 15 -26.25 7.53 -24.73
C ILE A 15 -26.78 7.82 -23.36
N ASP A 16 -27.19 6.78 -22.63
CA ASP A 16 -27.54 6.85 -21.23
C ASP A 16 -26.29 6.71 -20.31
N GLY A 17 -26.48 7.01 -19.03
CA GLY A 17 -25.38 6.92 -18.06
C GLY A 17 -24.81 5.51 -17.87
N PHE A 18 -25.60 4.47 -18.08
CA PHE A 18 -25.12 3.09 -18.02
C PHE A 18 -24.25 2.74 -19.23
N GLN A 19 -24.63 3.16 -20.44
CA GLN A 19 -23.80 2.98 -21.64
C GLN A 19 -22.47 3.73 -21.49
N LEU A 20 -22.49 4.93 -20.93
CA LEU A 20 -21.26 5.67 -20.64
C LEU A 20 -20.40 4.96 -19.59
N ALA A 21 -21.04 4.38 -18.58
CA ALA A 21 -20.33 3.60 -17.55
C ALA A 21 -19.70 2.33 -18.12
N GLU A 22 -20.37 1.64 -19.04
CA GLU A 22 -19.79 0.49 -19.78
C GLU A 22 -18.54 0.89 -20.58
N GLN A 23 -18.61 2.02 -21.29
CA GLN A 23 -17.45 2.57 -22.03
C GLN A 23 -16.30 2.94 -21.08
N ASN A 24 -16.61 3.59 -19.96
CA ASN A 24 -15.62 3.90 -18.93
C ASN A 24 -15.00 2.64 -18.34
N ARG A 25 -15.78 1.59 -18.11
CA ARG A 25 -15.26 0.30 -17.59
C ARG A 25 -14.31 -0.37 -18.57
N GLN A 26 -14.56 -0.26 -19.89
CA GLN A 26 -13.65 -0.76 -20.92
C GLN A 26 -12.35 0.05 -20.97
N ALA A 27 -12.41 1.38 -20.84
CA ALA A 27 -11.26 2.27 -20.89
C ALA A 27 -10.45 2.25 -19.59
N ASP A 28 -11.12 2.14 -18.44
CA ASP A 28 -10.52 2.07 -17.10
C ASP A 28 -11.16 0.92 -16.30
N PRO A 29 -10.67 -0.31 -16.46
CA PRO A 29 -11.23 -1.50 -15.79
C PRO A 29 -11.22 -1.44 -14.26
N ARG A 30 -10.38 -0.58 -13.66
CA ARG A 30 -10.27 -0.39 -12.20
C ARG A 30 -10.83 0.94 -11.71
N GLY A 31 -11.43 1.74 -12.58
CA GLY A 31 -12.07 3.00 -12.22
C GLY A 31 -13.25 2.78 -11.26
N TYR A 32 -13.48 3.76 -10.40
CA TYR A 32 -14.61 3.76 -9.47
C TYR A 32 -15.76 4.54 -10.10
N ILE A 33 -16.92 3.90 -10.23
CA ILE A 33 -18.11 4.51 -10.84
C ILE A 33 -19.14 4.75 -9.75
N VAL A 34 -19.65 5.98 -9.67
CA VAL A 34 -20.72 6.40 -8.77
C VAL A 34 -21.81 7.05 -9.59
N PHE A 35 -23.03 6.53 -9.50
CA PHE A 35 -24.15 7.18 -10.13
C PHE A 35 -24.75 8.26 -9.23
N ILE A 36 -25.08 9.43 -9.80
CA ILE A 36 -25.81 10.51 -9.14
C ILE A 36 -27.10 10.74 -9.93
N THR A 37 -28.23 10.31 -9.39
CA THR A 37 -29.49 10.27 -10.14
C THR A 37 -30.69 10.61 -9.27
N THR A 38 -31.80 10.97 -9.90
CA THR A 38 -33.12 11.02 -9.30
C THR A 38 -33.88 9.67 -9.34
N HIS A 39 -33.33 8.67 -10.06
CA HIS A 39 -33.96 7.39 -10.35
C HIS A 39 -33.37 6.26 -9.50
N SER A 40 -33.84 6.13 -8.25
CA SER A 40 -33.38 5.06 -7.34
C SER A 40 -33.79 3.67 -7.79
N GLU A 41 -34.91 3.55 -8.51
CA GLU A 41 -35.44 2.31 -9.05
C GLU A 41 -34.55 1.67 -10.12
N LEU A 42 -33.66 2.47 -10.75
CA LEU A 42 -32.76 1.98 -11.79
C LEU A 42 -31.45 1.39 -11.23
N SER A 43 -31.26 1.44 -9.91
CA SER A 43 -30.00 0.95 -9.29
C SER A 43 -29.70 -0.52 -9.59
N TYR A 44 -30.72 -1.38 -9.77
CA TYR A 44 -30.55 -2.79 -10.11
C TYR A 44 -29.93 -3.01 -11.49
N LEU A 45 -30.09 -2.06 -12.43
CA LEU A 45 -29.53 -2.17 -13.78
C LEU A 45 -27.99 -2.17 -13.77
N SER A 46 -27.36 -1.62 -12.74
CA SER A 46 -25.89 -1.70 -12.61
C SER A 46 -25.39 -3.13 -12.47
N PHE A 47 -26.18 -4.00 -11.86
CA PHE A 47 -25.86 -5.43 -11.73
C PHE A 47 -26.12 -6.17 -13.06
N GLU A 48 -27.24 -5.89 -13.74
CA GLU A 48 -27.55 -6.53 -15.04
C GLU A 48 -26.52 -6.15 -16.12
N LYS A 49 -26.08 -4.88 -16.11
CA LYS A 49 -25.11 -4.36 -17.08
C LYS A 49 -23.63 -4.58 -16.68
N HIS A 50 -23.38 -5.26 -15.58
CA HIS A 50 -22.03 -5.60 -15.08
C HIS A 50 -21.09 -4.40 -14.94
N VAL A 51 -21.65 -3.21 -14.64
CA VAL A 51 -20.89 -1.95 -14.54
C VAL A 51 -20.10 -1.89 -13.24
N GLU A 52 -20.49 -2.68 -12.22
CA GLU A 52 -19.85 -2.71 -10.89
C GLU A 52 -19.73 -1.30 -10.27
N ALA A 53 -20.87 -0.60 -10.14
CA ALA A 53 -20.89 0.72 -9.50
C ALA A 53 -20.46 0.62 -8.03
N MET A 54 -19.62 1.53 -7.60
CA MET A 54 -19.17 1.64 -6.20
C MET A 54 -20.30 2.15 -5.29
N ASP A 55 -21.12 3.08 -5.77
CA ASP A 55 -22.22 3.68 -5.01
C ASP A 55 -23.27 4.32 -5.93
N PHE A 56 -24.45 4.61 -5.32
CA PHE A 56 -25.55 5.38 -5.89
C PHE A 56 -25.91 6.54 -4.95
N ILE A 57 -25.97 7.75 -5.48
CA ILE A 57 -26.32 8.95 -4.74
C ILE A 57 -27.61 9.53 -5.32
N LEU A 58 -28.63 9.69 -4.48
CA LEU A 58 -29.89 10.29 -4.90
C LEU A 58 -29.80 11.82 -4.86
N LYS A 59 -30.24 12.48 -5.94
CA LYS A 59 -30.32 13.92 -6.06
C LYS A 59 -31.45 14.53 -5.22
N ASP A 60 -32.43 13.72 -4.78
CA ASP A 60 -33.60 14.16 -4.01
C ASP A 60 -33.26 14.76 -2.64
N TYR A 61 -32.03 14.52 -2.17
CA TYR A 61 -31.52 15.03 -0.90
C TYR A 61 -30.37 16.03 -1.10
N PRO A 62 -30.60 17.24 -1.66
CA PRO A 62 -29.56 18.17 -2.05
C PRO A 62 -28.64 18.61 -0.91
N LYS A 63 -29.16 18.67 0.33
CA LYS A 63 -28.34 18.99 1.53
C LYS A 63 -27.37 17.90 1.90
N GLN A 64 -27.62 16.65 1.54
CA GLN A 64 -26.74 15.51 1.83
C GLN A 64 -25.75 15.21 0.68
N LEU A 65 -26.01 15.73 -0.51
CA LEU A 65 -25.24 15.45 -1.71
C LEU A 65 -23.72 15.73 -1.54
N PRO A 66 -23.29 16.89 -0.99
CA PRO A 66 -21.85 17.15 -0.80
C PRO A 66 -21.18 16.16 0.15
N LEU A 67 -21.90 15.76 1.22
CA LEU A 67 -21.38 14.78 2.19
C LEU A 67 -21.22 13.41 1.55
N ARG A 68 -22.22 12.94 0.80
CA ARG A 68 -22.18 11.65 0.08
C ARG A 68 -21.07 11.60 -0.96
N ILE A 69 -20.85 12.68 -1.72
CA ILE A 69 -19.74 12.79 -2.66
C ILE A 69 -18.40 12.65 -1.91
N LEU A 70 -18.24 13.36 -0.78
CA LEU A 70 -17.02 13.28 0.02
C LEU A 70 -16.76 11.87 0.59
N GLU A 71 -17.82 11.19 1.03
CA GLU A 71 -17.74 9.80 1.50
C GLU A 71 -17.27 8.86 0.38
N CYS A 72 -17.83 8.98 -0.83
CA CYS A 72 -17.39 8.22 -2.00
C CYS A 72 -15.92 8.50 -2.36
N MET A 73 -15.49 9.76 -2.31
CA MET A 73 -14.09 10.13 -2.53
C MET A 73 -13.15 9.47 -1.50
N LYS A 74 -13.51 9.50 -0.21
CA LYS A 74 -12.74 8.82 0.85
C LYS A 74 -12.65 7.33 0.61
N LYS A 75 -13.80 6.68 0.34
CA LYS A 75 -13.87 5.25 0.04
C LYS A 75 -13.02 4.86 -1.17
N ALA A 76 -13.09 5.64 -2.26
CA ALA A 76 -12.26 5.41 -3.44
C ALA A 76 -10.75 5.54 -3.13
N LEU A 77 -10.35 6.53 -2.31
CA LEU A 77 -8.98 6.70 -1.86
C LEU A 77 -8.51 5.54 -0.97
N GLU A 78 -9.36 5.06 -0.07
CA GLU A 78 -9.06 3.89 0.77
C GLU A 78 -8.87 2.63 -0.08
N LEU A 79 -9.79 2.36 -1.01
CA LEU A 79 -9.67 1.25 -1.95
C LEU A 79 -8.43 1.37 -2.85
N TYR A 80 -8.13 2.57 -3.34
CA TYR A 80 -6.92 2.82 -4.13
C TYR A 80 -5.65 2.59 -3.32
N SER A 81 -5.66 2.98 -2.05
CA SER A 81 -4.53 2.80 -1.13
C SER A 81 -4.36 1.33 -0.76
N SER A 82 -5.45 0.57 -0.56
CA SER A 82 -5.40 -0.87 -0.30
C SER A 82 -4.86 -1.63 -1.51
N ILE A 83 -5.30 -1.31 -2.74
CA ILE A 83 -4.75 -1.90 -3.96
C ILE A 83 -3.26 -1.55 -4.13
N LYS A 84 -2.83 -0.35 -3.75
CA LYS A 84 -1.40 0.01 -3.73
C LYS A 84 -0.60 -0.80 -2.70
N ASN A 85 -1.24 -1.17 -1.60
CA ASN A 85 -0.64 -2.04 -0.59
C ASN A 85 -0.63 -3.52 -1.03
N ASP A 86 -1.61 -3.96 -1.84
CA ASP A 86 -1.68 -5.32 -2.42
C ASP A 86 -0.81 -5.53 -3.66
N VAL A 87 -0.35 -4.49 -4.35
CA VAL A 87 0.80 -4.63 -5.23
C VAL A 87 2.00 -4.87 -4.31
N HIS A 88 2.34 -6.13 -4.08
CA HIS A 88 3.52 -6.56 -3.34
C HIS A 88 4.68 -5.71 -3.80
N LYS A 89 5.01 -4.68 -3.01
CA LYS A 89 6.19 -3.87 -3.26
C LYS A 89 7.35 -4.84 -3.26
N THR A 90 8.02 -4.98 -4.37
CA THR A 90 9.14 -5.88 -4.50
C THR A 90 10.44 -5.10 -4.42
N LEU A 91 11.39 -5.61 -3.65
CA LEU A 91 12.76 -5.17 -3.68
C LEU A 91 13.52 -6.04 -4.68
N SER A 92 14.06 -5.45 -5.74
CA SER A 92 14.94 -6.17 -6.64
C SER A 92 16.39 -6.11 -6.15
N ILE A 93 17.06 -7.26 -6.07
CA ILE A 93 18.49 -7.37 -5.74
C ILE A 93 19.20 -8.13 -6.84
N LYS A 94 20.50 -7.83 -7.04
CA LYS A 94 21.33 -8.50 -8.05
C LYS A 94 22.35 -9.40 -7.36
N ILE A 95 22.33 -10.69 -7.70
CA ILE A 95 23.31 -11.68 -7.23
C ILE A 95 23.98 -12.32 -8.45
N GLY A 96 25.21 -11.97 -8.70
CA GLY A 96 25.91 -12.36 -9.94
C GLY A 96 25.19 -11.84 -11.18
N SER A 97 24.79 -12.72 -12.08
CA SER A 97 24.01 -12.39 -13.29
C SER A 97 22.50 -12.41 -13.10
N ARG A 98 22.00 -12.80 -11.90
CA ARG A 98 20.55 -12.95 -11.64
C ARG A 98 19.98 -11.73 -10.95
N ASN A 99 18.80 -11.29 -11.39
CA ASN A 99 17.97 -10.35 -10.66
C ASN A 99 16.89 -11.15 -9.88
N ILE A 100 16.81 -10.90 -8.57
CA ILE A 100 15.85 -11.54 -7.68
C ILE A 100 14.89 -10.48 -7.21
N TYR A 101 13.60 -10.75 -7.30
CA TYR A 101 12.51 -9.86 -6.88
C TYR A 101 11.88 -10.43 -5.61
N LEU A 102 12.01 -9.72 -4.50
CA LEU A 102 11.56 -10.16 -3.18
C LEU A 102 10.39 -9.29 -2.73
N PRO A 103 9.24 -9.87 -2.35
CA PRO A 103 8.20 -9.11 -1.68
C PRO A 103 8.77 -8.41 -0.44
N ILE A 104 8.53 -7.11 -0.31
CA ILE A 104 9.02 -6.31 0.83
C ILE A 104 8.47 -6.87 2.14
N ASP A 105 7.23 -7.38 2.11
CA ASP A 105 6.58 -7.98 3.27
C ASP A 105 7.23 -9.28 3.75
N ASP A 106 8.03 -9.96 2.92
CA ASP A 106 8.77 -11.15 3.34
C ASP A 106 10.11 -10.83 4.02
N ILE A 107 10.56 -9.58 3.96
CA ILE A 107 11.89 -9.18 4.44
C ILE A 107 11.83 -8.79 5.92
N TYR A 108 12.57 -9.52 6.75
CA TYR A 108 12.71 -9.22 8.17
C TYR A 108 13.69 -8.07 8.46
N CYS A 109 14.86 -8.15 7.88
CA CYS A 109 15.89 -7.11 8.06
C CYS A 109 16.97 -7.22 6.96
N ILE A 110 17.73 -6.12 6.82
CA ILE A 110 18.88 -6.03 5.93
C ILE A 110 20.05 -5.49 6.75
N LYS A 111 21.17 -6.21 6.75
CA LYS A 111 22.34 -5.89 7.56
C LYS A 111 23.59 -5.78 6.68
N SER A 112 24.57 -5.00 7.12
CA SER A 112 25.93 -5.10 6.55
C SER A 112 26.47 -6.50 6.81
N SER A 113 27.00 -7.13 5.78
CA SER A 113 27.70 -8.41 5.89
C SER A 113 29.10 -8.21 6.48
N ASP A 114 29.69 -9.29 6.99
CA ASP A 114 31.11 -9.32 7.34
C ASP A 114 32.02 -9.22 6.10
N ASN A 115 31.48 -9.54 4.92
CA ASN A 115 32.15 -9.35 3.65
C ASN A 115 32.07 -7.88 3.20
N ILE A 116 33.20 -7.31 2.81
CA ILE A 116 33.32 -5.92 2.40
C ILE A 116 32.36 -5.59 1.24
N HIS A 117 31.61 -4.51 1.35
CA HIS A 117 30.64 -4.01 0.38
C HIS A 117 29.42 -4.89 0.12
N LYS A 118 29.19 -5.92 0.94
CA LYS A 118 27.98 -6.74 0.82
C LYS A 118 26.98 -6.47 1.93
N LEU A 119 25.71 -6.73 1.59
CA LEU A 119 24.60 -6.74 2.51
C LEU A 119 24.05 -8.16 2.63
N THR A 120 23.55 -8.48 3.81
CA THR A 120 22.79 -9.70 4.11
C THR A 120 21.34 -9.32 4.28
N LEU A 121 20.46 -9.84 3.42
CA LEU A 121 19.02 -9.69 3.49
C LEU A 121 18.39 -10.98 3.98
N LEU A 122 17.56 -10.86 5.00
CA LEU A 122 16.88 -11.97 5.65
C LEU A 122 15.39 -11.93 5.35
N THR A 123 14.87 -13.03 4.79
CA THR A 123 13.44 -13.25 4.59
C THR A 123 12.91 -14.33 5.54
N ASN A 124 11.60 -14.63 5.46
CA ASN A 124 10.96 -15.73 6.19
C ASN A 124 11.41 -17.13 5.70
N TYR A 125 12.02 -17.24 4.52
CA TYR A 125 12.39 -18.53 3.88
C TYR A 125 13.84 -18.62 3.42
N ALA A 126 14.60 -17.50 3.33
CA ALA A 126 15.96 -17.51 2.80
C ALA A 126 16.82 -16.34 3.32
N VAL A 127 18.12 -16.49 3.16
CA VAL A 127 19.12 -15.44 3.39
C VAL A 127 19.84 -15.16 2.08
N TYR A 128 19.94 -13.89 1.72
CA TYR A 128 20.59 -13.44 0.49
C TYR A 128 21.77 -12.55 0.82
N GLU A 129 22.90 -12.76 0.12
CA GLU A 129 24.07 -11.90 0.20
C GLU A 129 24.34 -11.27 -1.17
N PHE A 130 24.47 -9.94 -1.22
CA PHE A 130 24.60 -9.20 -2.47
C PHE A 130 25.38 -7.89 -2.27
N TYR A 131 25.90 -7.34 -3.36
CA TYR A 131 26.61 -6.06 -3.35
C TYR A 131 25.63 -4.88 -3.43
N ASP A 132 25.59 -4.06 -2.39
CA ASP A 132 24.86 -2.78 -2.36
C ASP A 132 25.26 -2.02 -1.09
N THR A 133 24.65 -0.82 -0.91
CA THR A 133 24.77 -0.03 0.33
C THR A 133 23.41 0.05 1.03
N LEU A 134 23.42 0.15 2.37
CA LEU A 134 22.18 0.31 3.14
C LEU A 134 21.42 1.59 2.73
N GLN A 135 22.14 2.64 2.34
CA GLN A 135 21.52 3.89 1.90
C GLN A 135 20.76 3.71 0.59
N ASN A 136 21.34 3.03 -0.41
CA ASN A 136 20.68 2.73 -1.68
C ASN A 136 19.45 1.84 -1.47
N ILE A 137 19.57 0.83 -0.61
CA ILE A 137 18.44 -0.06 -0.29
C ILE A 137 17.34 0.72 0.44
N GLN A 138 17.68 1.54 1.42
CA GLN A 138 16.71 2.33 2.17
C GLN A 138 15.88 3.27 1.27
N ALA A 139 16.49 3.84 0.25
CA ALA A 139 15.79 4.70 -0.73
C ALA A 139 14.75 3.94 -1.58
N ARG A 140 14.85 2.61 -1.64
CA ARG A 140 13.98 1.71 -2.42
C ARG A 140 12.95 0.97 -1.55
N LEU A 141 13.07 1.07 -0.23
CA LEU A 141 12.13 0.51 0.73
C LEU A 141 11.07 1.54 1.11
N ASP A 142 9.98 1.07 1.67
CA ASP A 142 8.91 1.93 2.16
C ASP A 142 9.05 2.25 3.65
N PHE A 143 8.06 2.93 4.19
CA PHE A 143 8.00 3.36 5.59
C PHE A 143 7.89 2.21 6.60
N SER A 144 7.71 0.96 6.16
CA SER A 144 7.76 -0.20 7.06
C SER A 144 9.18 -0.52 7.54
N PHE A 145 10.22 0.07 6.92
CA PHE A 145 11.60 -0.13 7.33
C PHE A 145 12.16 1.05 8.12
N PHE A 146 12.86 0.72 9.17
CA PHE A 146 13.55 1.68 10.04
C PHE A 146 15.04 1.35 10.17
N GLN A 147 15.90 2.35 10.05
CA GLN A 147 17.33 2.18 10.31
C GLN A 147 17.60 2.13 11.81
N SER A 148 17.67 0.94 12.36
CA SER A 148 17.92 0.72 13.80
C SER A 148 19.38 0.98 14.20
N HIS A 149 20.32 0.73 13.28
CA HIS A 149 21.75 0.91 13.46
C HIS A 149 22.41 1.35 12.14
N LYS A 150 23.62 1.92 12.19
CA LYS A 150 24.38 2.27 10.98
C LYS A 150 24.57 1.09 10.02
N SER A 151 24.48 -0.13 10.52
CA SER A 151 24.66 -1.38 9.79
C SER A 151 23.36 -2.20 9.65
N CYS A 152 22.17 -1.66 9.98
CA CYS A 152 20.95 -2.46 9.99
C CYS A 152 19.70 -1.64 9.68
N LEU A 153 18.91 -2.15 8.72
CA LEU A 153 17.53 -1.78 8.46
C LEU A 153 16.62 -2.91 8.96
N VAL A 154 15.61 -2.60 9.75
CA VAL A 154 14.65 -3.55 10.33
C VAL A 154 13.25 -3.26 9.82
N ASN A 155 12.50 -4.31 9.48
CA ASN A 155 11.09 -4.19 9.16
C ASN A 155 10.27 -4.12 10.47
N LEU A 156 9.53 -3.04 10.64
CA LEU A 156 8.74 -2.75 11.85
C LEU A 156 7.66 -3.80 12.11
N ASN A 157 7.11 -4.40 11.04
CA ASN A 157 6.08 -5.44 11.13
C ASN A 157 6.56 -6.71 11.82
N TYR A 158 7.88 -6.93 11.85
CA TYR A 158 8.51 -8.13 12.42
C TYR A 158 9.19 -7.90 13.76
N ILE A 159 9.11 -6.71 14.33
CA ILE A 159 9.59 -6.45 15.68
C ILE A 159 8.72 -7.21 16.68
N LYS A 160 9.36 -8.04 17.50
CA LYS A 160 8.74 -8.74 18.65
C LYS A 160 8.96 -7.96 19.94
N GLU A 161 10.21 -7.54 20.17
CA GLU A 161 10.63 -6.91 21.42
C GLU A 161 11.81 -5.97 21.17
N ILE A 162 11.90 -4.91 21.97
CA ILE A 162 13.00 -3.96 21.95
C ILE A 162 13.67 -3.94 23.33
N ASP A 163 14.89 -4.45 23.41
CA ASP A 163 15.70 -4.38 24.62
C ASP A 163 16.64 -3.19 24.57
N LYS A 164 16.32 -2.19 25.41
CA LYS A 164 17.12 -0.99 25.53
C LYS A 164 18.47 -1.26 26.21
N SER A 165 18.50 -2.15 27.20
CA SER A 165 19.71 -2.45 27.99
C SER A 165 20.74 -3.19 27.18
N MET A 166 20.30 -4.12 26.35
CA MET A 166 21.14 -4.94 25.47
C MET A 166 21.38 -4.30 24.09
N HIS A 167 20.81 -3.13 23.83
CA HIS A 167 20.93 -2.42 22.56
C HIS A 167 20.57 -3.28 21.34
N HIS A 168 19.51 -4.07 21.44
CA HIS A 168 19.04 -4.90 20.33
C HIS A 168 17.50 -4.91 20.19
N ILE A 169 17.06 -5.32 19.00
CA ILE A 169 15.69 -5.59 18.65
C ILE A 169 15.54 -7.08 18.39
N GLN A 170 14.65 -7.75 19.09
CA GLN A 170 14.29 -9.13 18.80
C GLN A 170 13.19 -9.17 17.74
N LEU A 171 13.39 -9.97 16.70
CA LEU A 171 12.41 -10.18 15.63
C LEU A 171 11.52 -11.40 15.94
N LYS A 172 10.36 -11.47 15.29
CA LYS A 172 9.38 -12.56 15.44
C LYS A 172 9.95 -13.94 15.09
N ASN A 173 10.98 -14.02 14.25
CA ASN A 173 11.68 -15.25 13.90
C ASN A 173 12.81 -15.63 14.90
N GLY A 174 12.92 -14.91 16.01
CA GLY A 174 13.94 -15.15 17.05
C GLY A 174 15.30 -14.51 16.81
N GLN A 175 15.53 -13.94 15.63
CA GLN A 175 16.78 -13.24 15.34
C GLN A 175 16.84 -11.86 15.98
N THR A 176 18.07 -11.34 16.14
CA THR A 176 18.29 -10.02 16.73
C THR A 176 18.91 -9.05 15.73
N CYS A 177 18.52 -7.79 15.84
CA CYS A 177 19.08 -6.66 15.10
C CYS A 177 19.69 -5.65 16.07
N PRO A 178 20.85 -5.06 15.74
CA PRO A 178 21.45 -4.04 16.59
C PRO A 178 20.59 -2.76 16.62
N LEU A 179 20.53 -2.11 17.77
CA LEU A 179 19.84 -0.85 18.00
C LEU A 179 20.81 0.18 18.58
N SER A 180 21.02 1.29 17.88
CA SER A 180 21.83 2.35 18.45
C SER A 180 21.07 3.14 19.52
N VAL A 181 21.79 3.60 20.56
CA VAL A 181 21.22 4.44 21.63
C VAL A 181 20.45 5.64 21.06
N ARG A 182 21.02 6.29 20.04
CA ARG A 182 20.42 7.46 19.36
C ARG A 182 19.09 7.11 18.67
N ASN A 183 18.99 5.91 18.10
CA ASN A 183 17.81 5.52 17.32
C ASN A 183 16.70 4.89 18.17
N TYR A 184 16.98 4.54 19.44
CA TYR A 184 15.95 4.00 20.34
C TYR A 184 14.76 4.96 20.51
N MET A 185 15.02 6.23 20.84
CA MET A 185 13.94 7.23 21.02
C MET A 185 13.19 7.49 19.72
N LYS A 186 13.91 7.56 18.60
CA LYS A 186 13.29 7.72 17.28
C LYS A 186 12.40 6.55 16.92
N LEU A 187 12.86 5.31 17.14
CA LEU A 187 12.09 4.10 16.90
C LEU A 187 10.80 4.07 17.71
N LYS A 188 10.86 4.43 19.01
CA LYS A 188 9.68 4.49 19.87
C LYS A 188 8.65 5.50 19.36
N GLN A 189 9.07 6.70 18.96
CA GLN A 189 8.18 7.70 18.37
C GLN A 189 7.59 7.24 17.04
N TYR A 190 8.39 6.55 16.24
CA TYR A 190 7.98 6.04 14.95
C TYR A 190 6.91 4.95 15.08
N LEU A 191 7.10 4.01 16.01
CA LEU A 191 6.12 2.95 16.30
C LEU A 191 4.78 3.50 16.81
N GLN A 192 4.80 4.55 17.62
CA GLN A 192 3.58 5.21 18.07
C GLN A 192 2.76 5.78 16.90
N LYS A 193 3.42 6.33 15.88
CA LYS A 193 2.75 6.86 14.68
C LYS A 193 2.35 5.76 13.68
N TYR A 194 3.03 4.64 13.71
CA TYR A 194 2.82 3.54 12.77
C TYR A 194 1.60 2.68 13.15
N HIS A 195 1.26 2.62 14.44
CA HIS A 195 0.12 1.85 14.97
C HIS A 195 -1.14 2.70 15.24
N THR A 196 -1.11 4.00 14.91
CA THR A 196 -2.27 4.90 14.94
C THR A 196 -2.85 5.06 13.55
#